data_54ab2690355eb82f031256c41116139e
#
_entry.id   54ab2690355eb82f031256c41116139e
#
_cell.length_a   1.000
_cell.length_b   1.000
_cell.length_c   1.000
_cell.angle_alpha   90.00
_cell.angle_beta   90.00
_cell.angle_gamma   90.00
#
_symmetry.space_group_name_H-M   'P 1'
#
loop_
_entity.id
_entity.type
_entity.pdbx_description
1 polymer ?
#
loop_
_entity_poly.entity_id
_entity_poly.type
_entity_poly.pdbx_seq_one_letter_code
_entity_poly.pdbx_strand_id
1 'polypeptide(L)'
;MKIKRLYLLGAWLLLGVSASAQITSIQPQPQQVLSQARNLSLPDTYLIVGDTEANTHAVSALKTLLAGKHSDKNGFRIYIGEKGDKAIRKFARQIPNHKEGYYLAINDKEIVLAGQDERGTFYALQTLAQLLNDNQLPVVEIKDYPSVRFRGVVEGFYGTPWSHEARLRQLKFYGENKMNTYIYGPKDDPYHSSPNWRLPYPEKEALQLQELVKVANENEVDFVWAIHPGQDIKWNQEDRDLLLAKFEKMYDLGVHFV
;
A
#
# COMPACT_ATOMS: atom_id res chain seq x y z
N MET A 1 -61.57 2.02 54.52
CA MET A 1 -61.19 2.19 53.09
C MET A 1 -59.67 2.22 53.03
N LYS A 2 -59.02 1.09 52.65
CA LYS A 2 -57.55 0.93 52.64
C LYS A 2 -57.05 1.06 51.20
N ILE A 3 -56.31 2.13 50.91
CA ILE A 3 -55.70 2.39 49.60
C ILE A 3 -54.38 1.61 49.53
N LYS A 4 -54.29 0.60 48.66
CA LYS A 4 -53.06 -0.16 48.39
C LYS A 4 -52.24 0.69 47.36
N ARG A 5 -51.08 1.14 47.82
CA ARG A 5 -50.07 1.76 46.91
C ARG A 5 -49.36 0.67 46.11
N LEU A 6 -49.52 0.70 44.80
CA LEU A 6 -48.82 -0.15 43.84
C LEU A 6 -47.48 0.51 43.48
N TYR A 7 -46.34 -0.09 43.89
CA TYR A 7 -45.02 0.39 43.43
C TYR A 7 -44.69 -0.29 42.11
N LEU A 8 -44.71 0.48 41.02
CA LEU A 8 -44.13 0.08 39.74
C LEU A 8 -42.61 0.22 39.83
N LEU A 9 -41.89 -0.92 39.90
CA LEU A 9 -40.46 -1.00 39.69
C LEU A 9 -40.19 -0.93 38.16
N GLY A 10 -39.83 0.26 37.65
CA GLY A 10 -39.32 0.41 36.31
C GLY A 10 -37.89 -0.13 36.21
N ALA A 11 -37.72 -1.29 35.60
CA ALA A 11 -36.41 -1.83 35.24
C ALA A 11 -35.87 -1.05 34.06
N TRP A 12 -34.92 -0.14 34.28
CA TRP A 12 -34.17 0.51 33.21
C TRP A 12 -33.17 -0.51 32.66
N LEU A 13 -33.47 -1.09 31.49
CA LEU A 13 -32.49 -1.78 30.65
C LEU A 13 -31.52 -0.73 30.12
N LEU A 14 -30.36 -0.60 30.75
CA LEU A 14 -29.20 0.07 30.20
C LEU A 14 -28.68 -0.77 29.03
N LEU A 15 -29.18 -0.48 27.82
CA LEU A 15 -28.53 -0.90 26.59
C LEU A 15 -27.17 -0.18 26.55
N GLY A 16 -26.13 -0.87 26.95
CA GLY A 16 -24.75 -0.45 26.80
C GLY A 16 -24.46 -0.32 25.30
N VAL A 17 -24.59 0.89 24.77
CA VAL A 17 -24.01 1.22 23.47
C VAL A 17 -22.51 1.18 23.65
N SER A 18 -21.88 0.08 23.27
CA SER A 18 -20.42 0.01 23.13
C SER A 18 -20.04 1.03 22.05
N ALA A 19 -19.66 2.22 22.47
CA ALA A 19 -19.02 3.18 21.55
C ALA A 19 -17.70 2.55 21.11
N SER A 20 -17.69 1.94 19.93
CA SER A 20 -16.44 1.56 19.25
C SER A 20 -15.66 2.87 19.04
N ALA A 21 -14.51 3.00 19.69
CA ALA A 21 -13.61 4.11 19.42
C ALA A 21 -13.30 4.07 17.92
N GLN A 22 -13.74 5.10 17.20
CA GLN A 22 -13.53 5.17 15.76
C GLN A 22 -12.04 5.44 15.55
N ILE A 23 -11.34 4.49 14.95
CA ILE A 23 -9.93 4.66 14.56
C ILE A 23 -9.92 5.56 13.33
N THR A 24 -9.66 6.86 13.53
CA THR A 24 -9.67 7.90 12.48
C THR A 24 -8.30 8.13 11.84
N SER A 25 -7.25 7.50 12.36
CA SER A 25 -5.87 7.71 11.91
C SER A 25 -5.53 6.98 10.59
N ILE A 26 -6.36 6.00 10.17
CA ILE A 26 -6.07 5.20 8.98
C ILE A 26 -6.49 5.95 7.72
N GLN A 27 -5.57 6.07 6.75
CA GLN A 27 -5.80 6.69 5.46
C GLN A 27 -5.39 5.75 4.31
N PRO A 28 -6.25 5.54 3.31
CA PRO A 28 -7.68 5.80 3.28
C PRO A 28 -8.44 5.04 4.36
N GLN A 29 -9.63 5.52 4.75
CA GLN A 29 -10.43 4.84 5.76
C GLN A 29 -10.86 3.46 5.28
N PRO A 30 -10.63 2.38 6.07
CA PRO A 30 -10.96 1.02 5.67
C PRO A 30 -12.46 0.76 5.56
N GLN A 31 -12.83 -0.25 4.76
CA GLN A 31 -14.22 -0.68 4.57
C GLN A 31 -14.88 -1.20 5.85
N GLN A 32 -14.13 -1.93 6.68
CA GLN A 32 -14.63 -2.50 7.93
C GLN A 32 -13.56 -2.42 9.01
N VAL A 33 -13.93 -1.92 10.19
CA VAL A 33 -13.08 -1.84 11.38
C VAL A 33 -13.86 -2.34 12.58
N LEU A 34 -13.33 -3.35 13.27
CA LEU A 34 -13.83 -3.83 14.55
C LEU A 34 -12.74 -3.62 15.60
N SER A 35 -12.87 -2.58 16.41
CA SER A 35 -11.88 -2.23 17.43
C SER A 35 -12.38 -2.51 18.85
N GLN A 36 -11.44 -2.85 19.75
CA GLN A 36 -11.67 -2.90 21.19
C GLN A 36 -11.07 -1.67 21.84
N ALA A 37 -11.64 -1.21 22.95
CA ALA A 37 -11.14 -0.06 23.70
C ALA A 37 -9.89 -0.41 24.53
N ARG A 38 -8.87 -1.03 23.90
CA ARG A 38 -7.60 -1.37 24.54
C ARG A 38 -6.46 -1.44 23.51
N ASN A 39 -5.25 -1.23 23.99
CA ASN A 39 -4.03 -1.32 23.21
C ASN A 39 -3.18 -2.52 23.64
N LEU A 40 -2.37 -3.00 22.72
CA LEU A 40 -1.29 -3.95 22.91
C LEU A 40 0.04 -3.22 22.86
N SER A 41 0.90 -3.41 23.85
CA SER A 41 2.29 -2.96 23.74
C SER A 41 3.03 -3.78 22.70
N LEU A 42 3.80 -3.13 21.88
CA LEU A 42 4.61 -3.81 20.87
C LEU A 42 5.57 -4.79 21.56
N PRO A 43 5.59 -6.07 21.17
CA PRO A 43 6.42 -7.08 21.83
C PRO A 43 7.91 -6.79 21.63
N ASP A 44 8.73 -7.12 22.65
CA ASP A 44 10.18 -6.95 22.58
C ASP A 44 10.84 -7.81 21.50
N THR A 45 10.26 -8.99 21.26
CA THR A 45 10.70 -9.89 20.19
C THR A 45 9.51 -10.42 19.40
N TYR A 46 9.66 -10.51 18.09
CA TYR A 46 8.64 -11.06 17.20
C TYR A 46 9.23 -12.10 16.24
N LEU A 47 8.37 -13.02 15.80
CA LEU A 47 8.67 -14.05 14.81
C LEU A 47 7.78 -13.82 13.57
N ILE A 48 8.39 -13.65 12.41
CA ILE A 48 7.67 -13.61 11.13
C ILE A 48 7.30 -15.02 10.72
N VAL A 49 6.03 -15.25 10.44
CA VAL A 49 5.47 -16.52 9.97
C VAL A 49 4.83 -16.29 8.61
N GLY A 50 5.49 -16.74 7.54
CA GLY A 50 5.02 -16.56 6.16
C GLY A 50 6.10 -16.86 5.14
N ASP A 51 5.76 -16.73 3.86
CA ASP A 51 6.71 -16.78 2.76
C ASP A 51 7.38 -15.40 2.63
N THR A 52 8.60 -15.32 3.16
CA THR A 52 9.36 -14.06 3.16
C THR A 52 10.00 -13.75 1.81
N GLU A 53 10.06 -14.73 0.90
CA GLU A 53 10.60 -14.53 -0.45
C GLU A 53 9.51 -14.04 -1.41
N ALA A 54 8.29 -14.55 -1.30
CA ALA A 54 7.16 -14.13 -2.12
C ALA A 54 6.65 -12.72 -1.76
N ASN A 55 6.80 -12.27 -0.52
CA ASN A 55 6.27 -10.98 -0.02
C ASN A 55 7.41 -10.02 0.36
N THR A 56 8.41 -9.90 -0.50
CA THR A 56 9.69 -9.24 -0.18
C THR A 56 9.53 -7.79 0.27
N HIS A 57 8.70 -7.00 -0.42
CA HIS A 57 8.50 -5.58 -0.10
C HIS A 57 7.82 -5.41 1.26
N ALA A 58 6.73 -6.15 1.51
CA ALA A 58 6.01 -6.11 2.77
C ALA A 58 6.87 -6.59 3.94
N VAL A 59 7.65 -7.66 3.77
CA VAL A 59 8.54 -8.20 4.81
C VAL A 59 9.68 -7.24 5.11
N SER A 60 10.29 -6.64 4.09
CA SER A 60 11.35 -5.63 4.26
C SER A 60 10.86 -4.42 5.03
N ALA A 61 9.70 -3.89 4.64
CA ALA A 61 9.08 -2.76 5.31
C ALA A 61 8.64 -3.10 6.76
N LEU A 62 8.14 -4.32 7.02
CA LEU A 62 7.84 -4.79 8.38
C LEU A 62 9.09 -4.83 9.26
N LYS A 63 10.20 -5.37 8.75
CA LYS A 63 11.48 -5.40 9.47
C LYS A 63 11.99 -3.99 9.78
N THR A 64 11.81 -3.05 8.86
CA THR A 64 12.17 -1.65 9.06
C THR A 64 11.28 -0.99 10.14
N LEU A 65 9.97 -1.22 10.09
CA LEU A 65 9.00 -0.70 11.05
C LEU A 65 9.29 -1.19 12.49
N LEU A 66 9.68 -2.46 12.62
CA LEU A 66 9.91 -3.13 13.90
C LEU A 66 11.41 -3.34 14.20
N ALA A 67 12.27 -2.43 13.79
CA ALA A 67 13.72 -2.54 13.82
C ALA A 67 14.26 -3.12 15.14
N GLY A 68 15.19 -4.08 15.04
CA GLY A 68 15.93 -4.67 16.16
C GLY A 68 15.17 -5.71 16.99
N LYS A 69 13.89 -5.96 16.70
CA LYS A 69 13.01 -6.86 17.49
C LYS A 69 12.75 -8.22 16.82
N HIS A 70 13.28 -8.46 15.62
CA HIS A 70 13.08 -9.72 14.91
C HIS A 70 13.86 -10.89 15.55
N SER A 71 13.23 -12.07 15.63
CA SER A 71 13.82 -13.32 16.08
C SER A 71 13.41 -14.47 15.16
N ASP A 72 14.35 -15.34 14.81
CA ASP A 72 14.09 -16.50 13.93
C ASP A 72 13.56 -17.72 14.68
N LYS A 73 13.57 -17.71 16.01
CA LYS A 73 13.25 -18.91 16.82
C LYS A 73 12.04 -18.74 17.72
N ASN A 74 11.94 -17.62 18.42
CA ASN A 74 10.92 -17.39 19.43
C ASN A 74 10.48 -15.93 19.39
N GLY A 75 9.21 -15.68 19.70
CA GLY A 75 8.67 -14.33 19.77
C GLY A 75 7.18 -14.28 19.53
N PHE A 76 6.63 -13.12 19.65
CA PHE A 76 5.26 -12.84 19.28
C PHE A 76 5.06 -13.05 17.78
N ARG A 77 4.03 -13.80 17.38
CA ARG A 77 3.87 -14.20 15.97
C ARG A 77 3.26 -13.09 15.15
N ILE A 78 3.91 -12.79 14.03
CA ILE A 78 3.38 -11.90 12.99
C ILE A 78 3.24 -12.73 11.72
N TYR A 79 2.00 -13.05 11.36
CA TYR A 79 1.66 -13.73 10.12
C TYR A 79 1.63 -12.72 8.99
N ILE A 80 2.37 -13.01 7.92
CA ILE A 80 2.42 -12.15 6.73
C ILE A 80 2.39 -13.00 5.48
N GLY A 81 1.59 -12.61 4.49
CA GLY A 81 1.51 -13.30 3.22
C GLY A 81 0.19 -13.09 2.51
N GLU A 82 0.06 -13.73 1.35
CA GLU A 82 -1.11 -13.64 0.52
C GLU A 82 -2.01 -14.88 0.59
N LYS A 83 -3.21 -14.76 0.03
CA LYS A 83 -4.18 -15.84 -0.04
C LYS A 83 -3.64 -16.98 -0.92
N GLY A 84 -3.43 -18.13 -0.32
CA GLY A 84 -2.78 -19.29 -0.93
C GLY A 84 -1.57 -19.75 -0.15
N ASP A 85 -0.90 -18.87 0.56
CA ASP A 85 0.24 -19.19 1.40
C ASP A 85 -0.16 -20.13 2.53
N LYS A 86 0.69 -21.12 2.79
CA LYS A 86 0.45 -22.11 3.83
C LYS A 86 0.24 -21.46 5.21
N ALA A 87 1.03 -20.44 5.52
CA ALA A 87 0.97 -19.72 6.80
C ALA A 87 -0.34 -18.93 6.97
N ILE A 88 -0.92 -18.45 5.86
CA ILE A 88 -2.12 -17.59 5.84
C ILE A 88 -3.41 -18.41 5.72
N ARG A 89 -3.33 -19.72 5.41
CA ARG A 89 -4.49 -20.59 5.13
C ARG A 89 -5.59 -20.51 6.19
N LYS A 90 -5.22 -20.40 7.48
CA LYS A 90 -6.21 -20.31 8.57
C LYS A 90 -7.02 -19.01 8.56
N PHE A 91 -6.52 -17.98 7.89
CA PHE A 91 -7.16 -16.66 7.76
C PHE A 91 -7.85 -16.43 6.41
N ALA A 92 -7.75 -17.36 5.47
CA ALA A 92 -8.19 -17.22 4.09
C ALA A 92 -9.66 -16.78 3.93
N ARG A 93 -10.53 -17.18 4.87
CA ARG A 93 -11.96 -16.79 4.87
C ARG A 93 -12.21 -15.34 5.31
N GLN A 94 -11.23 -14.72 5.98
CA GLN A 94 -11.33 -13.34 6.45
C GLN A 94 -10.87 -12.34 5.37
N ILE A 95 -10.02 -12.78 4.44
CA ILE A 95 -9.47 -11.95 3.38
C ILE A 95 -10.57 -11.59 2.37
N PRO A 96 -10.84 -10.31 2.11
CA PRO A 96 -11.78 -9.88 1.08
C PRO A 96 -11.39 -10.44 -0.29
N ASN A 97 -12.37 -10.94 -1.05
CA ASN A 97 -12.13 -11.47 -2.40
C ASN A 97 -12.13 -10.34 -3.45
N HIS A 98 -11.28 -9.34 -3.21
CA HIS A 98 -11.08 -8.18 -4.09
C HIS A 98 -9.58 -8.01 -4.33
N LYS A 99 -9.19 -7.65 -5.55
CA LYS A 99 -7.81 -7.30 -5.87
C LYS A 99 -7.32 -6.22 -4.89
N GLU A 100 -6.09 -6.36 -4.40
CA GLU A 100 -5.49 -5.47 -3.40
C GLU A 100 -6.22 -5.47 -2.04
N GLY A 101 -7.16 -6.41 -1.82
CA GLY A 101 -7.85 -6.56 -0.54
C GLY A 101 -6.96 -7.18 0.52
N TYR A 102 -7.22 -6.86 1.79
CA TYR A 102 -6.48 -7.44 2.92
C TYR A 102 -7.32 -7.61 4.18
N TYR A 103 -6.85 -8.51 5.01
CA TYR A 103 -7.26 -8.71 6.38
C TYR A 103 -6.10 -8.39 7.31
N LEU A 104 -6.32 -7.49 8.26
CA LEU A 104 -5.39 -7.18 9.35
C LEU A 104 -6.06 -7.51 10.67
N ALA A 105 -5.36 -8.22 11.55
CA ALA A 105 -5.80 -8.45 12.93
C ALA A 105 -4.65 -8.21 13.90
N ILE A 106 -4.94 -7.55 14.99
CA ILE A 106 -4.02 -7.27 16.10
C ILE A 106 -4.69 -7.71 17.39
N ASN A 107 -4.12 -8.72 18.07
CA ASN A 107 -4.61 -9.22 19.34
C ASN A 107 -3.46 -9.73 20.21
N ASP A 108 -3.75 -10.19 21.44
CA ASP A 108 -2.72 -10.59 22.42
C ASP A 108 -1.89 -11.81 22.01
N LYS A 109 -2.28 -12.51 20.94
CA LYS A 109 -1.62 -13.77 20.52
C LYS A 109 -0.80 -13.59 19.25
N GLU A 110 -1.25 -12.72 18.36
CA GLU A 110 -0.69 -12.61 17.01
C GLU A 110 -1.07 -11.29 16.32
N ILE A 111 -0.24 -10.86 15.39
CA ILE A 111 -0.59 -9.90 14.35
C ILE A 111 -0.73 -10.67 13.05
N VAL A 112 -1.74 -10.32 12.24
CA VAL A 112 -2.01 -10.94 10.93
C VAL A 112 -2.03 -9.86 9.86
N LEU A 113 -1.20 -10.02 8.85
CA LEU A 113 -1.09 -9.18 7.66
C LEU A 113 -1.34 -10.08 6.45
N ALA A 114 -2.61 -10.24 6.05
CA ALA A 114 -3.01 -11.22 5.05
C ALA A 114 -3.68 -10.53 3.85
N GLY A 115 -3.00 -10.52 2.70
CA GLY A 115 -3.50 -9.95 1.44
C GLY A 115 -4.25 -10.95 0.58
N GLN A 116 -5.09 -10.46 -0.31
CA GLN A 116 -5.64 -11.24 -1.42
C GLN A 116 -4.54 -11.55 -2.45
N ASP A 117 -3.58 -10.64 -2.55
CA ASP A 117 -2.40 -10.62 -3.41
C ASP A 117 -1.24 -9.90 -2.70
N GLU A 118 -0.06 -9.84 -3.33
CA GLU A 118 1.13 -9.20 -2.78
C GLU A 118 0.86 -7.74 -2.37
N ARG A 119 0.21 -6.96 -3.24
CA ARG A 119 -0.13 -5.55 -2.96
C ARG A 119 -1.09 -5.42 -1.78
N GLY A 120 -2.06 -6.32 -1.65
CA GLY A 120 -2.94 -6.38 -0.47
C GLY A 120 -2.17 -6.65 0.81
N THR A 121 -1.17 -7.53 0.77
CA THR A 121 -0.28 -7.81 1.91
C THR A 121 0.53 -6.57 2.30
N PHE A 122 1.07 -5.85 1.31
CA PHE A 122 1.77 -4.59 1.52
C PHE A 122 0.85 -3.53 2.15
N TYR A 123 -0.40 -3.41 1.70
CA TYR A 123 -1.37 -2.46 2.25
C TYR A 123 -1.81 -2.80 3.67
N ALA A 124 -1.88 -4.08 4.03
CA ALA A 124 -2.08 -4.49 5.42
C ALA A 124 -0.95 -3.97 6.33
N LEU A 125 0.30 -4.04 5.84
CA LEU A 125 1.44 -3.49 6.56
C LEU A 125 1.37 -1.96 6.67
N GLN A 126 1.00 -1.24 5.61
CA GLN A 126 0.86 0.22 5.69
C GLN A 126 -0.20 0.63 6.72
N THR A 127 -1.27 -0.14 6.81
CA THR A 127 -2.29 0.05 7.86
C THR A 127 -1.73 -0.21 9.25
N LEU A 128 -0.92 -1.27 9.44
CA LEU A 128 -0.22 -1.52 10.71
C LEU A 128 0.68 -0.34 11.08
N ALA A 129 1.44 0.21 10.11
CA ALA A 129 2.32 1.35 10.33
C ALA A 129 1.55 2.60 10.77
N GLN A 130 0.39 2.87 10.17
CA GLN A 130 -0.47 4.00 10.55
C GLN A 130 -1.13 3.82 11.94
N LEU A 131 -1.31 2.58 12.38
CA LEU A 131 -1.86 2.26 13.71
C LEU A 131 -0.83 2.29 14.83
N LEU A 132 0.46 2.15 14.51
CA LEU A 132 1.53 2.12 15.50
C LEU A 132 1.78 3.53 16.04
N ASN A 133 1.53 3.71 17.33
CA ASN A 133 1.80 4.97 18.03
C ASN A 133 2.49 4.69 19.37
N ASP A 134 3.63 5.31 19.64
CA ASP A 134 4.39 5.19 20.89
C ASP A 134 4.58 3.72 21.36
N ASN A 135 4.93 2.83 20.44
CA ASN A 135 5.03 1.38 20.67
C ASN A 135 3.72 0.71 21.15
N GLN A 136 2.59 1.32 20.89
CA GLN A 136 1.26 0.78 21.17
C GLN A 136 0.51 0.52 19.88
N LEU A 137 -0.24 -0.57 19.84
CA LEU A 137 -1.13 -0.95 18.75
C LEU A 137 -2.54 -1.19 19.30
N PRO A 138 -3.60 -0.66 18.68
CA PRO A 138 -4.97 -0.99 19.10
C PRO A 138 -5.26 -2.47 18.84
N VAL A 139 -6.04 -3.08 19.71
CA VAL A 139 -6.62 -4.41 19.43
C VAL A 139 -7.76 -4.22 18.44
N VAL A 140 -7.57 -4.74 17.20
CA VAL A 140 -8.46 -4.44 16.07
C VAL A 140 -8.47 -5.57 15.05
N GLU A 141 -9.60 -5.69 14.34
CA GLU A 141 -9.71 -6.43 13.09
C GLU A 141 -10.17 -5.47 11.98
N ILE A 142 -9.48 -5.53 10.85
CA ILE A 142 -9.75 -4.68 9.68
C ILE A 142 -9.89 -5.56 8.45
N LYS A 143 -10.94 -5.31 7.66
CA LYS A 143 -11.08 -5.82 6.30
C LYS A 143 -11.19 -4.65 5.37
N ASP A 144 -10.30 -4.60 4.39
CA ASP A 144 -10.24 -3.47 3.49
C ASP A 144 -9.95 -3.92 2.05
N TYR A 145 -10.42 -3.13 1.11
CA TYR A 145 -10.15 -3.27 -0.32
C TYR A 145 -10.48 -1.94 -1.03
N PRO A 146 -9.79 -1.63 -2.13
CA PRO A 146 -10.02 -0.38 -2.83
C PRO A 146 -11.37 -0.35 -3.57
N SER A 147 -12.08 0.78 -3.49
CA SER A 147 -13.29 1.02 -4.28
C SER A 147 -13.00 1.46 -5.71
N VAL A 148 -11.76 1.89 -5.99
CA VAL A 148 -11.31 2.40 -7.29
C VAL A 148 -10.03 1.68 -7.69
N ARG A 149 -9.97 1.18 -8.94
CA ARG A 149 -8.84 0.40 -9.45
C ARG A 149 -7.54 1.18 -9.49
N PHE A 150 -7.54 2.39 -10.06
CA PHE A 150 -6.37 3.24 -10.21
C PHE A 150 -6.46 4.42 -9.25
N ARG A 151 -5.44 4.58 -8.43
CA ARG A 151 -5.34 5.63 -7.41
C ARG A 151 -3.93 6.20 -7.46
N GLY A 152 -3.80 7.46 -7.82
CA GLY A 152 -2.48 8.03 -7.95
C GLY A 152 -2.46 9.41 -8.58
N VAL A 153 -1.33 9.74 -9.17
CA VAL A 153 -1.04 11.08 -9.66
C VAL A 153 -0.48 11.04 -11.08
N VAL A 154 -0.82 12.05 -11.86
CA VAL A 154 -0.24 12.31 -13.17
C VAL A 154 0.69 13.53 -13.05
N GLU A 155 1.98 13.35 -13.29
CA GLU A 155 2.91 14.46 -13.43
C GLU A 155 2.96 14.89 -14.90
N GLY A 156 2.07 15.78 -15.29
CA GLY A 156 1.96 16.28 -16.67
C GLY A 156 1.49 17.73 -16.73
N PHE A 157 1.56 18.42 -15.60
CA PHE A 157 1.10 19.80 -15.43
C PHE A 157 2.08 20.83 -16.04
N TYR A 158 1.58 22.03 -16.24
CA TYR A 158 2.39 23.19 -16.60
C TYR A 158 2.99 23.83 -15.35
N GLY A 159 4.19 24.37 -15.47
CA GLY A 159 4.93 25.01 -14.38
C GLY A 159 6.24 24.27 -14.10
N THR A 160 6.81 24.47 -12.94
CA THR A 160 8.07 23.83 -12.55
C THR A 160 7.81 22.36 -12.18
N PRO A 161 8.37 21.39 -12.92
CA PRO A 161 8.28 19.99 -12.58
C PRO A 161 8.92 19.66 -11.24
N TRP A 162 8.56 18.52 -10.67
CA TRP A 162 9.15 18.08 -9.42
C TRP A 162 10.62 17.70 -9.61
N SER A 163 11.43 17.96 -8.58
CA SER A 163 12.81 17.46 -8.56
C SER A 163 12.82 15.93 -8.43
N HIS A 164 13.93 15.32 -8.81
CA HIS A 164 14.12 13.86 -8.66
C HIS A 164 13.88 13.40 -7.21
N GLU A 165 14.44 14.10 -6.23
CA GLU A 165 14.26 13.79 -4.80
C GLU A 165 12.81 13.98 -4.35
N ALA A 166 12.08 14.93 -4.93
CA ALA A 166 10.66 15.10 -4.64
C ALA A 166 9.85 13.92 -5.18
N ARG A 167 10.14 13.43 -6.39
CA ARG A 167 9.51 12.24 -6.97
C ARG A 167 9.76 11.00 -6.12
N LEU A 168 11.00 10.77 -5.66
CA LEU A 168 11.34 9.65 -4.77
C LEU A 168 10.55 9.70 -3.45
N ARG A 169 10.41 10.87 -2.83
CA ARG A 169 9.60 11.03 -1.61
C ARG A 169 8.11 10.79 -1.87
N GLN A 170 7.60 11.25 -3.00
CA GLN A 170 6.20 11.07 -3.37
C GLN A 170 5.86 9.60 -3.63
N LEU A 171 6.73 8.84 -4.30
CA LEU A 171 6.52 7.41 -4.53
C LEU A 171 6.39 6.63 -3.22
N LYS A 172 7.19 6.96 -2.21
CA LYS A 172 7.04 6.41 -0.85
C LYS A 172 5.70 6.80 -0.23
N PHE A 173 5.37 8.09 -0.27
CA PHE A 173 4.09 8.60 0.22
C PHE A 173 2.89 7.93 -0.46
N TYR A 174 2.97 7.65 -1.77
CA TYR A 174 1.90 6.95 -2.49
C TYR A 174 1.69 5.53 -1.94
N GLY A 175 2.75 4.76 -1.76
CA GLY A 175 2.68 3.43 -1.15
C GLY A 175 2.11 3.47 0.28
N GLU A 176 2.59 4.38 1.12
CA GLU A 176 2.12 4.58 2.50
C GLU A 176 0.62 4.88 2.57
N ASN A 177 0.07 5.54 1.53
CA ASN A 177 -1.34 5.91 1.42
C ASN A 177 -2.14 5.02 0.45
N LYS A 178 -1.61 3.86 0.09
CA LYS A 178 -2.27 2.83 -0.73
C LYS A 178 -2.66 3.35 -2.14
N MET A 179 -1.92 4.33 -2.66
CA MET A 179 -1.97 4.70 -4.07
C MET A 179 -1.14 3.73 -4.88
N ASN A 180 -1.60 3.38 -6.08
CA ASN A 180 -0.98 2.33 -6.88
C ASN A 180 -0.52 2.77 -8.27
N THR A 181 -0.60 4.06 -8.60
CA THR A 181 -0.31 4.53 -9.97
C THR A 181 0.38 5.89 -9.93
N TYR A 182 1.51 5.99 -10.62
CA TYR A 182 2.17 7.27 -10.90
C TYR A 182 2.45 7.36 -12.39
N ILE A 183 1.83 8.34 -13.06
CA ILE A 183 2.03 8.58 -14.48
C ILE A 183 3.08 9.67 -14.65
N TYR A 184 4.24 9.27 -15.16
CA TYR A 184 5.39 10.12 -15.41
C TYR A 184 5.30 10.74 -16.81
N GLY A 185 5.10 12.04 -16.92
CA GLY A 185 5.06 12.80 -18.14
C GLY A 185 5.41 14.28 -17.91
N PRO A 186 6.52 14.58 -17.15
CA PRO A 186 6.87 15.97 -16.82
C PRO A 186 7.26 16.77 -18.04
N LYS A 187 6.85 18.03 -18.08
CA LYS A 187 7.04 18.91 -19.24
C LYS A 187 8.49 19.32 -19.48
N ASP A 188 9.38 19.12 -18.52
CA ASP A 188 10.82 19.36 -18.62
C ASP A 188 11.62 18.15 -19.12
N ASP A 189 10.99 16.99 -19.27
CA ASP A 189 11.63 15.82 -19.88
C ASP A 189 11.47 15.88 -21.42
N PRO A 190 12.53 16.18 -22.16
CA PRO A 190 12.44 16.28 -23.61
C PRO A 190 12.35 14.92 -24.31
N TYR A 191 12.71 13.83 -23.63
CA TYR A 191 12.88 12.52 -24.25
C TYR A 191 11.60 11.68 -24.32
N HIS A 192 10.52 12.10 -23.66
CA HIS A 192 9.20 11.48 -23.81
C HIS A 192 8.27 12.24 -24.74
N SER A 193 8.67 13.44 -25.22
CA SER A 193 7.84 14.32 -26.03
C SER A 193 8.53 14.83 -27.29
N SER A 194 7.76 15.44 -28.21
CA SER A 194 8.28 16.12 -29.38
C SER A 194 9.20 17.29 -29.00
N PRO A 195 10.31 17.53 -29.73
CA PRO A 195 10.76 16.80 -30.94
C PRO A 195 11.66 15.58 -30.63
N ASN A 196 12.09 15.38 -29.37
CA ASN A 196 13.19 14.49 -29.02
C ASN A 196 12.73 13.08 -28.58
N TRP A 197 11.46 12.73 -28.71
CA TRP A 197 10.94 11.42 -28.31
C TRP A 197 11.65 10.23 -28.99
N ARG A 198 12.26 10.46 -30.18
CA ARG A 198 13.04 9.47 -30.92
C ARG A 198 14.42 9.20 -30.31
N LEU A 199 14.94 10.17 -29.53
CA LEU A 199 16.28 10.05 -28.95
C LEU A 199 16.26 9.14 -27.70
N PRO A 200 17.31 8.33 -27.49
CA PRO A 200 17.46 7.61 -26.23
C PRO A 200 17.65 8.60 -25.07
N TYR A 201 17.31 8.17 -23.88
CA TYR A 201 17.71 8.91 -22.67
C TYR A 201 19.22 8.89 -22.52
N PRO A 202 19.87 10.02 -22.21
CA PRO A 202 21.26 10.03 -21.76
C PRO A 202 21.43 9.18 -20.50
N GLU A 203 22.64 8.70 -20.26
CA GLU A 203 22.92 7.76 -19.16
C GLU A 203 22.47 8.25 -17.80
N LYS A 204 22.70 9.52 -17.48
CA LYS A 204 22.31 10.11 -16.18
C LYS A 204 20.80 10.09 -15.99
N GLU A 205 20.04 10.54 -16.98
CA GLU A 205 18.59 10.58 -16.95
C GLU A 205 17.98 9.17 -16.94
N ALA A 206 18.59 8.23 -17.68
CA ALA A 206 18.20 6.83 -17.68
C ALA A 206 18.38 6.19 -16.28
N LEU A 207 19.50 6.45 -15.59
CA LEU A 207 19.74 5.99 -14.22
C LEU A 207 18.74 6.60 -13.23
N GLN A 208 18.39 7.88 -13.39
CA GLN A 208 17.37 8.51 -12.56
C GLN A 208 15.98 7.88 -12.78
N LEU A 209 15.60 7.59 -14.03
CA LEU A 209 14.35 6.87 -14.31
C LEU A 209 14.34 5.49 -13.69
N GLN A 210 15.46 4.74 -13.83
CA GLN A 210 15.59 3.41 -13.23
C GLN A 210 15.44 3.45 -11.71
N GLU A 211 16.00 4.46 -11.04
CA GLU A 211 15.83 4.66 -9.60
C GLU A 211 14.37 4.93 -9.23
N LEU A 212 13.65 5.78 -9.99
CA LEU A 212 12.24 6.04 -9.77
C LEU A 212 11.40 4.77 -9.93
N VAL A 213 11.63 3.99 -10.99
CA VAL A 213 10.95 2.71 -11.24
C VAL A 213 11.20 1.74 -10.07
N LYS A 214 12.45 1.62 -9.61
CA LYS A 214 12.81 0.78 -8.47
C LYS A 214 12.05 1.20 -7.21
N VAL A 215 12.07 2.48 -6.85
CA VAL A 215 11.37 2.98 -5.65
C VAL A 215 9.86 2.84 -5.79
N ALA A 216 9.29 3.02 -6.99
CA ALA A 216 7.88 2.76 -7.24
C ALA A 216 7.52 1.29 -6.95
N ASN A 217 8.29 0.35 -7.50
CA ASN A 217 8.08 -1.08 -7.28
C ASN A 217 8.20 -1.47 -5.79
N GLU A 218 9.22 -0.96 -5.08
CA GLU A 218 9.41 -1.18 -3.63
C GLU A 218 8.23 -0.67 -2.78
N ASN A 219 7.42 0.24 -3.32
CA ASN A 219 6.25 0.83 -2.67
C ASN A 219 4.92 0.39 -3.31
N GLU A 220 4.93 -0.65 -4.13
CA GLU A 220 3.73 -1.21 -4.80
C GLU A 220 2.99 -0.17 -5.67
N VAL A 221 3.73 0.74 -6.31
CA VAL A 221 3.22 1.76 -7.22
C VAL A 221 3.60 1.41 -8.66
N ASP A 222 2.62 1.30 -9.54
CA ASP A 222 2.84 1.14 -10.97
C ASP A 222 3.43 2.46 -11.54
N PHE A 223 4.68 2.40 -11.98
CA PHE A 223 5.32 3.51 -12.68
C PHE A 223 4.90 3.45 -14.16
N VAL A 224 4.05 4.38 -14.57
CA VAL A 224 3.56 4.50 -15.95
C VAL A 224 4.36 5.58 -16.66
N TRP A 225 5.13 5.20 -17.67
CA TRP A 225 5.87 6.18 -18.48
C TRP A 225 5.02 6.67 -19.63
N ALA A 226 4.66 7.96 -19.62
CA ALA A 226 3.90 8.55 -20.70
C ALA A 226 4.81 8.94 -21.87
N ILE A 227 4.41 8.60 -23.10
CA ILE A 227 5.04 9.10 -24.33
C ILE A 227 4.09 10.01 -25.07
N HIS A 228 4.59 11.17 -25.54
CA HIS A 228 3.80 12.18 -26.23
C HIS A 228 4.51 12.68 -27.50
N PRO A 229 4.54 11.89 -28.58
CA PRO A 229 5.15 12.30 -29.86
C PRO A 229 4.45 13.50 -30.49
N GLY A 230 3.20 13.78 -30.12
CA GLY A 230 2.39 14.86 -30.67
C GLY A 230 2.11 14.67 -32.16
N GLN A 231 2.14 15.77 -32.88
CA GLN A 231 1.97 15.76 -34.36
C GLN A 231 3.27 15.44 -35.13
N ASP A 232 4.37 15.25 -34.43
CA ASP A 232 5.68 14.96 -35.01
C ASP A 232 5.81 13.52 -35.55
N ILE A 233 5.01 12.58 -35.01
CA ILE A 233 4.99 11.19 -35.47
C ILE A 233 4.30 11.07 -36.84
N LYS A 234 4.99 10.49 -37.82
CA LYS A 234 4.51 10.31 -39.18
C LYS A 234 3.91 8.96 -39.48
N TRP A 235 4.01 8.04 -38.51
CA TRP A 235 3.53 6.65 -38.62
C TRP A 235 4.11 5.87 -39.82
N ASN A 236 5.23 6.31 -40.39
CA ASN A 236 6.03 5.56 -41.36
C ASN A 236 6.78 4.41 -40.66
N GLN A 237 7.50 3.59 -41.43
CA GLN A 237 8.23 2.45 -40.85
C GLN A 237 9.34 2.91 -39.91
N GLU A 238 10.06 3.98 -40.25
CA GLU A 238 11.14 4.55 -39.46
C GLU A 238 10.64 4.98 -38.05
N ASP A 239 9.54 5.75 -37.97
CA ASP A 239 8.98 6.19 -36.69
C ASP A 239 8.46 5.01 -35.85
N ARG A 240 7.92 3.98 -36.47
CA ARG A 240 7.48 2.75 -35.78
C ARG A 240 8.68 2.01 -35.18
N ASP A 241 9.76 1.84 -35.93
CA ASP A 241 10.96 1.16 -35.49
C ASP A 241 11.63 1.93 -34.33
N LEU A 242 11.69 3.26 -34.41
CA LEU A 242 12.20 4.12 -33.35
C LEU A 242 11.34 4.06 -32.07
N LEU A 243 10.01 4.01 -32.23
CA LEU A 243 9.10 3.87 -31.09
C LEU A 243 9.26 2.52 -30.39
N LEU A 244 9.36 1.44 -31.17
CA LEU A 244 9.62 0.09 -30.62
C LEU A 244 10.95 0.04 -29.88
N ALA A 245 12.03 0.56 -30.50
CA ALA A 245 13.34 0.64 -29.85
C ALA A 245 13.29 1.46 -28.55
N LYS A 246 12.48 2.52 -28.53
CA LYS A 246 12.27 3.32 -27.31
C LYS A 246 11.58 2.52 -26.22
N PHE A 247 10.52 1.77 -26.54
CA PHE A 247 9.84 0.91 -25.56
C PHE A 247 10.75 -0.20 -25.03
N GLU A 248 11.57 -0.83 -25.88
CA GLU A 248 12.56 -1.81 -25.45
C GLU A 248 13.54 -1.21 -24.43
N LYS A 249 14.06 0.01 -24.71
CA LYS A 249 14.92 0.71 -23.74
C LYS A 249 14.22 1.06 -22.45
N MET A 250 12.96 1.47 -22.47
CA MET A 250 12.19 1.72 -21.26
C MET A 250 11.95 0.42 -20.47
N TYR A 251 11.68 -0.69 -21.17
CA TYR A 251 11.56 -2.00 -20.55
C TYR A 251 12.86 -2.44 -19.86
N ASP A 252 14.03 -2.21 -20.51
CA ASP A 252 15.35 -2.47 -19.91
C ASP A 252 15.58 -1.67 -18.61
N LEU A 253 14.95 -0.50 -18.46
CA LEU A 253 14.97 0.31 -17.24
C LEU A 253 13.95 -0.17 -16.19
N GLY A 254 13.16 -1.20 -16.50
CA GLY A 254 12.14 -1.77 -15.60
C GLY A 254 10.74 -1.16 -15.76
N VAL A 255 10.50 -0.32 -16.76
CA VAL A 255 9.16 0.23 -17.05
C VAL A 255 8.30 -0.82 -17.70
N HIS A 256 7.19 -1.19 -17.08
CA HIS A 256 6.24 -2.19 -17.59
C HIS A 256 4.90 -1.60 -18.02
N PHE A 257 4.66 -0.30 -17.76
CA PHE A 257 3.43 0.41 -18.11
C PHE A 257 3.73 1.66 -18.93
N VAL A 258 2.97 1.84 -20.02
CA VAL A 258 3.11 2.97 -20.95
C VAL A 258 1.72 3.56 -21.20
#